data_45da52634d0a494655cd3bc72d6ff640
#
_entry.id   45da52634d0a494655cd3bc72d6ff640
#
_cell.length_a   1.000
_cell.length_b   1.000
_cell.length_c   1.000
_cell.angle_alpha   90.00
_cell.angle_beta   90.00
_cell.angle_gamma   90.00
#
_symmetry.space_group_name_H-M   'P 1'
#
loop_
_entity.id
_entity.type
_entity.pdbx_description
1 polymer ?
#
loop_
_entity_poly.entity_id
_entity_poly.type
_entity_poly.pdbx_seq_one_letter_code
_entity_poly.pdbx_strand_id
1 'polypeptide(L)'
;MTHLEPGMPAPDFTLPDQDGRPVTLCDLRGKKVIVYFYPQALTSACQQQACDFRDRLPDLAAHGYTVLGISRDPLERLATAHEQDGLTFPLLSDEDLAVHRAWDTFGEKNSYGRIVEGVRRSTFVLDEDGVVTHAFYNTKAKGHLQMLEKRLGFGA
;
A
#
# COMPACT_ATOMS: atom_id res chain seq x y z
N MET A 1 -15.31 -0.64 -12.97
CA MET A 1 -13.98 -1.21 -12.62
C MET A 1 -14.17 -2.38 -11.69
N THR A 2 -13.37 -3.40 -11.89
CA THR A 2 -13.46 -4.64 -11.12
C THR A 2 -12.37 -4.66 -10.06
N HIS A 3 -12.69 -5.12 -8.85
CA HIS A 3 -11.68 -5.37 -7.82
C HIS A 3 -10.65 -6.37 -8.33
N LEU A 4 -9.40 -6.17 -7.91
CA LEU A 4 -8.36 -7.17 -8.13
C LEU A 4 -8.63 -8.37 -7.23
N GLU A 5 -8.41 -9.56 -7.77
CA GLU A 5 -8.63 -10.81 -7.04
C GLU A 5 -7.39 -11.69 -7.15
N PRO A 6 -7.20 -12.64 -6.21
CA PRO A 6 -6.11 -13.59 -6.31
C PRO A 6 -6.09 -14.30 -7.65
N GLY A 7 -4.92 -14.41 -8.25
CA GLY A 7 -4.72 -15.01 -9.57
C GLY A 7 -4.68 -14.01 -10.71
N MET A 8 -5.08 -12.75 -10.47
CA MET A 8 -5.02 -11.70 -11.49
C MET A 8 -3.64 -11.04 -11.50
N PRO A 9 -3.11 -10.68 -12.68
CA PRO A 9 -1.90 -9.87 -12.72
C PRO A 9 -2.19 -8.47 -12.20
N ALA A 10 -1.30 -7.94 -11.36
CA ALA A 10 -1.43 -6.57 -10.88
C ALA A 10 -1.09 -5.60 -12.01
N PRO A 11 -1.90 -4.54 -12.20
CA PRO A 11 -1.55 -3.51 -13.20
C PRO A 11 -0.20 -2.88 -12.88
N ASP A 12 0.67 -2.79 -13.88
CA ASP A 12 1.97 -2.16 -13.70
C ASP A 12 1.83 -0.66 -13.52
N PHE A 13 2.83 -0.04 -12.89
CA PHE A 13 2.86 1.40 -12.71
C PHE A 13 4.30 1.89 -12.54
N THR A 14 4.49 3.18 -12.78
CA THR A 14 5.71 3.90 -12.41
C THR A 14 5.26 5.15 -11.67
N LEU A 15 5.66 5.26 -10.40
CA LEU A 15 5.34 6.39 -9.55
C LEU A 15 6.60 6.92 -8.87
N PRO A 16 6.68 8.23 -8.60
CA PRO A 16 7.81 8.77 -7.83
C PRO A 16 7.68 8.42 -6.35
N ASP A 17 8.81 8.11 -5.72
CA ASP A 17 8.87 7.95 -4.27
C ASP A 17 8.99 9.33 -3.59
N GLN A 18 9.12 9.34 -2.26
CA GLN A 18 9.20 10.57 -1.47
C GLN A 18 10.41 11.47 -1.84
N ASP A 19 11.40 10.93 -2.51
CA ASP A 19 12.59 11.67 -2.98
C ASP A 19 12.49 12.02 -4.46
N GLY A 20 11.36 11.74 -5.11
CA GLY A 20 11.15 12.00 -6.52
C GLY A 20 11.77 10.97 -7.45
N ARG A 21 12.26 9.85 -6.92
CA ARG A 21 12.84 8.78 -7.74
C ARG A 21 11.75 7.86 -8.26
N PRO A 22 11.78 7.52 -9.56
CA PRO A 22 10.75 6.63 -10.12
C PRO A 22 10.88 5.20 -9.58
N VAL A 23 9.74 4.63 -9.21
CA VAL A 23 9.62 3.23 -8.80
C VAL A 23 8.66 2.56 -9.76
N THR A 24 9.12 1.53 -10.46
CA THR A 24 8.31 0.77 -11.41
C THR A 24 8.05 -0.61 -10.85
N LEU A 25 6.76 -0.98 -10.78
CA LEU A 25 6.38 -2.26 -10.16
C LEU A 25 7.03 -3.46 -10.84
N CYS A 26 7.07 -3.49 -12.17
CA CYS A 26 7.64 -4.64 -12.89
C CYS A 26 9.15 -4.82 -12.64
N ASP A 27 9.85 -3.79 -12.18
CA ASP A 27 11.25 -3.89 -11.80
C ASP A 27 11.46 -4.68 -10.51
N LEU A 28 10.38 -4.95 -9.78
CA LEU A 28 10.42 -5.72 -8.54
C LEU A 28 10.11 -7.21 -8.75
N ARG A 29 10.02 -7.65 -10.00
CA ARG A 29 9.84 -9.07 -10.32
C ARG A 29 10.98 -9.88 -9.71
N GLY A 30 10.66 -11.06 -9.19
CA GLY A 30 11.59 -11.86 -8.42
C GLY A 30 11.47 -11.66 -6.91
N LYS A 31 10.68 -10.67 -6.49
CA LYS A 31 10.39 -10.39 -5.09
C LYS A 31 8.89 -10.41 -4.86
N LYS A 32 8.48 -10.84 -3.67
CA LYS A 32 7.09 -10.68 -3.24
C LYS A 32 6.90 -9.23 -2.80
N VAL A 33 5.78 -8.62 -3.17
CA VAL A 33 5.53 -7.20 -2.89
C VAL A 33 4.22 -7.05 -2.14
N ILE A 34 4.25 -6.24 -1.08
CA ILE A 34 3.05 -5.79 -0.39
C ILE A 34 2.83 -4.34 -0.80
N VAL A 35 1.70 -4.07 -1.45
CA VAL A 35 1.33 -2.71 -1.88
C VAL A 35 0.11 -2.30 -1.06
N TYR A 36 0.21 -1.20 -0.30
CA TYR A 36 -0.94 -0.70 0.43
C TYR A 36 -1.28 0.72 0.02
N PHE A 37 -2.58 0.97 -0.12
CA PHE A 37 -3.12 2.28 -0.43
C PHE A 37 -3.74 2.87 0.83
N TYR A 38 -3.46 4.13 1.12
CA TYR A 38 -3.96 4.81 2.30
C TYR A 38 -4.44 6.22 1.94
N PRO A 39 -5.44 6.75 2.69
CA PRO A 39 -6.09 8.00 2.30
C PRO A 39 -5.20 9.24 2.33
N GLN A 40 -4.40 9.41 3.39
CA GLN A 40 -3.63 10.64 3.54
C GLN A 40 -2.48 10.48 4.53
N ALA A 41 -1.28 10.83 4.11
CA ALA A 41 -0.10 10.83 4.97
C ALA A 41 -0.28 11.82 6.14
N LEU A 42 0.41 11.57 7.25
CA LEU A 42 0.43 12.40 8.45
C LEU A 42 -0.89 12.45 9.23
N THR A 43 -1.90 11.67 8.84
CA THR A 43 -3.07 11.43 9.70
C THR A 43 -2.75 10.31 10.69
N SER A 44 -3.39 10.33 11.87
CA SER A 44 -3.04 9.38 12.94
C SER A 44 -3.20 7.92 12.53
N ALA A 45 -4.27 7.57 11.84
CA ALA A 45 -4.49 6.19 11.38
C ALA A 45 -3.45 5.76 10.35
N CYS A 46 -3.11 6.63 9.42
CA CYS A 46 -2.13 6.32 8.38
C CYS A 46 -0.71 6.27 8.96
N GLN A 47 -0.39 7.14 9.93
CA GLN A 47 0.88 7.07 10.66
C GLN A 47 1.01 5.76 11.42
N GLN A 48 -0.06 5.32 12.09
CA GLN A 48 -0.07 4.06 12.82
C GLN A 48 0.21 2.89 11.88
N GLN A 49 -0.46 2.85 10.73
CA GLN A 49 -0.28 1.80 9.74
C GLN A 49 1.17 1.79 9.20
N ALA A 50 1.69 2.98 8.86
CA ALA A 50 3.05 3.10 8.33
C ALA A 50 4.10 2.66 9.37
N CYS A 51 3.92 3.07 10.62
CA CYS A 51 4.84 2.68 11.70
C CYS A 51 4.77 1.18 11.99
N ASP A 52 3.59 0.58 11.90
CA ASP A 52 3.44 -0.88 12.05
C ASP A 52 4.19 -1.61 10.94
N PHE A 53 4.09 -1.16 9.70
CA PHE A 53 4.87 -1.73 8.59
C PHE A 53 6.38 -1.55 8.83
N ARG A 54 6.79 -0.35 9.26
CA ARG A 54 8.20 -0.07 9.56
C ARG A 54 8.75 -1.06 10.60
N ASP A 55 8.00 -1.25 11.69
CA ASP A 55 8.44 -2.09 12.78
C ASP A 55 8.51 -3.57 12.40
N ARG A 56 7.67 -3.99 11.46
CA ARG A 56 7.62 -5.39 10.98
C ARG A 56 8.44 -5.62 9.73
N LEU A 57 9.01 -4.58 9.14
CA LEU A 57 9.74 -4.71 7.88
C LEU A 57 10.90 -5.72 7.94
N PRO A 58 11.71 -5.78 9.02
CA PRO A 58 12.76 -6.80 9.09
C PRO A 58 12.23 -8.23 8.96
N ASP A 59 11.11 -8.54 9.60
CA ASP A 59 10.48 -9.87 9.50
C ASP A 59 9.91 -10.10 8.10
N LEU A 60 9.23 -9.10 7.54
CA LEU A 60 8.69 -9.19 6.18
C LEU A 60 9.79 -9.38 5.15
N ALA A 61 10.88 -8.64 5.27
CA ALA A 61 12.04 -8.76 4.38
C ALA A 61 12.69 -10.14 4.49
N ALA A 62 12.78 -10.68 5.71
CA ALA A 62 13.32 -12.01 5.94
C ALA A 62 12.49 -13.10 5.24
N HIS A 63 11.19 -12.84 5.01
CA HIS A 63 10.30 -13.73 4.28
C HIS A 63 10.21 -13.40 2.78
N GLY A 64 11.05 -12.47 2.30
CA GLY A 64 11.12 -12.12 0.88
C GLY A 64 10.16 -11.04 0.42
N TYR A 65 9.56 -10.29 1.35
CA TYR A 65 8.60 -9.23 1.01
C TYR A 65 9.24 -7.85 0.94
N THR A 66 8.81 -7.06 -0.04
CA THR A 66 9.09 -5.63 -0.17
C THR A 66 7.78 -4.90 0.04
N VAL A 67 7.81 -3.75 0.71
CA VAL A 67 6.60 -2.96 1.01
C VAL A 67 6.63 -1.64 0.24
N LEU A 68 5.51 -1.30 -0.38
CA LEU A 68 5.29 -0.01 -1.04
C LEU A 68 4.00 0.60 -0.49
N GLY A 69 4.07 1.86 -0.04
CA GLY A 69 2.88 2.62 0.35
C GLY A 69 2.51 3.60 -0.76
N ILE A 70 1.24 3.68 -1.11
CA ILE A 70 0.75 4.57 -2.18
C ILE A 70 -0.37 5.46 -1.65
N SER A 71 -0.24 6.77 -1.89
CA SER A 71 -1.29 7.74 -1.60
C SER A 71 -1.37 8.78 -2.71
N ARG A 72 -2.36 9.67 -2.62
CA ARG A 72 -2.48 10.79 -3.55
C ARG A 72 -1.75 12.05 -3.07
N ASP A 73 -1.01 11.95 -1.98
CA ASP A 73 -0.30 13.11 -1.41
C ASP A 73 0.81 13.59 -2.34
N PRO A 74 1.12 14.90 -2.32
CA PRO A 74 2.26 15.44 -3.05
C PRO A 74 3.58 14.97 -2.43
N LEU A 75 4.65 15.03 -3.20
CA LEU A 75 5.97 14.53 -2.76
C LEU A 75 6.46 15.20 -1.47
N GLU A 76 6.22 16.49 -1.30
CA GLU A 76 6.63 17.22 -0.09
C GLU A 76 6.03 16.60 1.17
N ARG A 77 4.75 16.24 1.10
CA ARG A 77 4.05 15.64 2.23
C ARG A 77 4.56 14.24 2.51
N LEU A 78 4.84 13.47 1.46
CA LEU A 78 5.41 12.12 1.61
C LEU A 78 6.83 12.18 2.18
N ALA A 79 7.64 13.14 1.76
CA ALA A 79 8.98 13.32 2.32
C ALA A 79 8.92 13.64 3.80
N THR A 80 8.00 14.53 4.20
CA THR A 80 7.79 14.87 5.61
C THR A 80 7.36 13.65 6.42
N ALA A 81 6.39 12.88 5.92
CA ALA A 81 5.92 11.68 6.60
C ALA A 81 7.02 10.64 6.72
N HIS A 82 7.78 10.42 5.66
CA HIS A 82 8.85 9.44 5.63
C HIS A 82 9.92 9.76 6.68
N GLU A 83 10.33 11.02 6.75
CA GLU A 83 11.31 11.47 7.73
C GLU A 83 10.78 11.44 9.15
N GLN A 84 9.59 12.01 9.36
CA GLN A 84 8.97 12.14 10.68
C GLN A 84 8.73 10.78 11.33
N ASP A 85 8.26 9.80 10.54
CA ASP A 85 7.93 8.47 11.03
C ASP A 85 9.10 7.48 10.94
N GLY A 86 10.26 7.92 10.43
CA GLY A 86 11.45 7.08 10.32
C GLY A 86 11.23 5.85 9.45
N LEU A 87 10.51 6.01 8.33
CA LEU A 87 10.16 4.90 7.48
C LEU A 87 11.35 4.38 6.68
N THR A 88 11.40 3.07 6.47
CA THR A 88 12.48 2.39 5.75
C THR A 88 12.00 1.76 4.44
N PHE A 89 10.78 2.05 4.04
CA PHE A 89 10.21 1.62 2.75
C PHE A 89 9.69 2.83 1.98
N PRO A 90 9.57 2.74 0.65
CA PRO A 90 9.15 3.89 -0.16
C PRO A 90 7.69 4.27 0.02
N LEU A 91 7.42 5.56 0.00
CA LEU A 91 6.07 6.12 -0.13
C LEU A 91 5.94 6.70 -1.52
N LEU A 92 4.98 6.22 -2.29
CA LEU A 92 4.80 6.58 -3.69
C LEU A 92 3.63 7.56 -3.84
N SER A 93 3.80 8.54 -4.72
CA SER A 93 2.79 9.57 -4.98
C SER A 93 2.02 9.26 -6.25
N ASP A 94 0.70 9.18 -6.13
CA ASP A 94 -0.24 8.96 -7.24
C ASP A 94 -1.25 10.12 -7.24
N GLU A 95 -0.75 11.35 -7.47
CA GLU A 95 -1.56 12.56 -7.34
C GLU A 95 -2.75 12.60 -8.29
N ASP A 96 -2.62 12.05 -9.49
CA ASP A 96 -3.69 12.04 -10.49
C ASP A 96 -4.66 10.86 -10.33
N LEU A 97 -4.42 9.99 -9.35
CA LEU A 97 -5.28 8.84 -9.04
C LEU A 97 -5.33 7.76 -10.15
N ALA A 98 -4.43 7.81 -11.13
CA ALA A 98 -4.45 6.84 -12.22
C ALA A 98 -4.23 5.41 -11.71
N VAL A 99 -3.26 5.21 -10.82
CA VAL A 99 -2.98 3.89 -10.24
C VAL A 99 -4.08 3.48 -9.27
N HIS A 100 -4.59 4.42 -8.46
CA HIS A 100 -5.74 4.15 -7.58
C HIS A 100 -6.92 3.60 -8.38
N ARG A 101 -7.22 4.21 -9.52
CA ARG A 101 -8.34 3.77 -10.38
C ARG A 101 -8.05 2.43 -11.05
N ALA A 102 -6.82 2.21 -11.49
CA ALA A 102 -6.43 0.93 -12.10
C ALA A 102 -6.55 -0.23 -11.11
N TRP A 103 -6.32 0.02 -9.83
CA TRP A 103 -6.39 -0.98 -8.76
C TRP A 103 -7.74 -0.95 -8.02
N ASP A 104 -8.65 -0.10 -8.45
CA ASP A 104 -10.00 0.06 -7.88
C ASP A 104 -9.98 0.42 -6.39
N THR A 105 -9.02 1.27 -5.99
CA THR A 105 -8.90 1.75 -4.61
C THR A 105 -9.43 3.16 -4.41
N PHE A 106 -9.96 3.79 -5.46
CA PHE A 106 -10.61 5.10 -5.39
C PHE A 106 -12.00 5.02 -6.00
N GLY A 107 -12.98 5.58 -5.31
CA GLY A 107 -14.34 5.61 -5.76
C GLY A 107 -15.30 5.83 -4.59
N GLU A 108 -16.53 5.37 -4.73
CA GLU A 108 -17.52 5.51 -3.68
C GLU A 108 -17.17 4.66 -2.47
N LYS A 109 -17.30 5.26 -1.29
CA LYS A 109 -17.15 4.56 -0.02
C LYS A 109 -18.16 5.08 0.98
N ASN A 110 -18.56 4.22 1.94
CA ASN A 110 -19.44 4.61 3.01
C ASN A 110 -18.62 5.19 4.17
N SER A 111 -18.94 6.43 4.55
CA SER A 111 -18.29 7.11 5.66
C SER A 111 -19.39 7.62 6.60
N TYR A 112 -19.53 6.98 7.76
CA TYR A 112 -20.53 7.34 8.77
C TYR A 112 -21.97 7.41 8.21
N GLY A 113 -22.35 6.42 7.40
CA GLY A 113 -23.67 6.35 6.79
C GLY A 113 -23.85 7.22 5.55
N ARG A 114 -22.82 7.94 5.11
CA ARG A 114 -22.85 8.77 3.91
C ARG A 114 -21.98 8.16 2.85
N ILE A 115 -22.45 8.19 1.61
CA ILE A 115 -21.64 7.75 0.47
C ILE A 115 -20.81 8.94 0.00
N VAL A 116 -19.48 8.78 0.04
CA VAL A 116 -18.53 9.80 -0.41
C VAL A 116 -17.56 9.17 -1.38
N GLU A 117 -16.96 9.99 -2.23
CA GLU A 117 -15.89 9.54 -3.13
C GLU A 117 -14.54 9.74 -2.44
N GLY A 118 -13.69 8.72 -2.47
CA GLY A 118 -12.38 8.81 -1.83
C GLY A 118 -11.58 7.54 -1.95
N VAL A 119 -10.42 7.55 -1.30
CA VAL A 119 -9.50 6.42 -1.29
C VAL A 119 -10.01 5.36 -0.30
N ARG A 120 -10.09 4.12 -0.77
CA ARG A 120 -10.35 2.97 0.09
C ARG A 120 -9.01 2.43 0.58
N ARG A 121 -8.83 2.35 1.90
CA ARG A 121 -7.64 1.76 2.48
C ARG A 121 -7.60 0.29 2.08
N SER A 122 -6.59 -0.10 1.30
CA SER A 122 -6.54 -1.43 0.71
C SER A 122 -5.11 -1.94 0.71
N THR A 123 -4.94 -3.26 0.77
CA THR A 123 -3.63 -3.88 0.75
C THR A 123 -3.65 -5.09 -0.18
N PHE A 124 -2.60 -5.21 -0.97
CA PHE A 124 -2.44 -6.28 -1.95
C PHE A 124 -1.10 -6.97 -1.73
N VAL A 125 -1.10 -8.29 -1.87
CA VAL A 125 0.13 -9.07 -1.80
C VAL A 125 0.34 -9.70 -3.16
N LEU A 126 1.54 -9.51 -3.71
CA LEU A 126 1.92 -10.00 -5.04
C LEU A 126 3.02 -11.04 -4.90
N ASP A 127 3.00 -12.05 -5.76
CA ASP A 127 4.09 -13.02 -5.85
C ASP A 127 5.25 -12.48 -6.69
N GLU A 128 6.27 -13.31 -6.91
CA GLU A 128 7.47 -12.91 -7.64
C GLU A 128 7.20 -12.61 -9.13
N ASP A 129 6.05 -13.05 -9.65
CA ASP A 129 5.65 -12.80 -11.04
C ASP A 129 4.70 -11.60 -11.16
N GLY A 130 4.43 -10.89 -10.07
CA GLY A 130 3.53 -9.74 -10.06
C GLY A 130 2.06 -10.13 -10.08
N VAL A 131 1.74 -11.36 -9.72
CA VAL A 131 0.36 -11.84 -9.66
C VAL A 131 -0.18 -11.67 -8.25
N VAL A 132 -1.41 -11.17 -8.13
CA VAL A 132 -2.07 -10.95 -6.85
C VAL A 132 -2.29 -12.31 -6.16
N THR A 133 -1.82 -12.44 -4.93
CA THR A 133 -2.10 -13.62 -4.10
C THR A 133 -3.14 -13.32 -3.04
N HIS A 134 -3.18 -12.08 -2.56
CA HIS A 134 -4.15 -11.60 -1.58
C HIS A 134 -4.59 -10.19 -1.95
N ALA A 135 -5.87 -9.91 -1.82
CA ALA A 135 -6.43 -8.57 -2.04
C ALA A 135 -7.39 -8.24 -0.90
N PHE A 136 -7.09 -7.18 -0.18
CA PHE A 136 -7.89 -6.73 0.95
C PHE A 136 -8.36 -5.31 0.68
N TYR A 137 -9.64 -5.15 0.39
CA TYR A 137 -10.27 -3.84 0.20
C TYR A 137 -10.92 -3.38 1.51
N ASN A 138 -10.96 -2.07 1.73
CA ASN A 138 -11.61 -1.47 2.89
C ASN A 138 -11.04 -1.97 4.23
N THR A 139 -9.73 -2.04 4.34
CA THR A 139 -9.05 -2.50 5.56
C THR A 139 -9.06 -1.42 6.63
N LYS A 140 -8.86 -1.83 7.88
CA LYS A 140 -8.66 -0.93 9.02
C LYS A 140 -7.17 -0.78 9.30
N ALA A 141 -6.77 0.40 9.74
CA ALA A 141 -5.36 0.62 10.10
C ALA A 141 -4.98 -0.16 11.35
N LYS A 142 -5.86 -0.16 12.35
CA LYS A 142 -5.59 -0.84 13.63
C LYS A 142 -5.63 -2.36 13.45
N GLY A 143 -4.57 -3.03 13.88
CA GLY A 143 -4.49 -4.49 13.81
C GLY A 143 -4.23 -5.04 12.42
N HIS A 144 -3.94 -4.16 11.45
CA HIS A 144 -3.77 -4.57 10.05
C HIS A 144 -2.60 -5.53 9.88
N LEU A 145 -1.45 -5.22 10.47
CA LEU A 145 -0.25 -6.04 10.34
C LEU A 145 -0.41 -7.43 10.95
N GLN A 146 -1.08 -7.53 12.10
CA GLN A 146 -1.34 -8.81 12.73
C GLN A 146 -2.21 -9.70 11.82
N MET A 147 -3.26 -9.12 11.25
CA MET A 147 -4.13 -9.81 10.32
C MET A 147 -3.36 -10.25 9.08
N LEU A 148 -2.56 -9.36 8.52
CA LEU A 148 -1.78 -9.63 7.32
C LEU A 148 -0.77 -10.75 7.54
N GLU A 149 0.01 -10.70 8.62
CA GLU A 149 0.99 -11.73 8.94
C GLU A 149 0.34 -13.08 9.14
N LYS A 150 -0.81 -13.12 9.81
CA LYS A 150 -1.57 -14.34 10.00
C LYS A 150 -2.04 -14.94 8.66
N ARG A 151 -2.53 -14.10 7.75
CA ARG A 151 -2.99 -14.54 6.43
C ARG A 151 -1.83 -14.99 5.54
N LEU A 152 -0.64 -14.45 5.75
CA LEU A 152 0.57 -14.86 5.02
C LEU A 152 1.24 -16.09 5.64
N GLY A 153 0.77 -16.54 6.80
CA GLY A 153 1.25 -17.77 7.42
C GLY A 153 2.45 -17.58 8.34
N PHE A 154 2.75 -16.36 8.76
CA PHE A 154 3.79 -16.10 9.75
C PHE A 154 3.33 -15.04 10.76
N GLY A 155 4.10 -14.86 11.80
CA GLY A 155 3.69 -14.05 12.93
C GLY A 155 3.06 -14.93 14.02
N ALA A 156 3.20 -14.54 15.24
CA ALA A 156 2.68 -15.29 16.38
C ALA A 156 1.28 -14.83 16.76
#